data_8e68e95157e82f34ba790ce362ab9783
#
_entry.id   8e68e95157e82f34ba790ce362ab9783
#
_cell.length_a   1.000
_cell.length_b   1.000
_cell.length_c   1.000
_cell.angle_alpha   90.00
_cell.angle_beta   90.00
_cell.angle_gamma   90.00
#
_symmetry.space_group_name_H-M   'P 1'
#
loop_
_entity.id
_entity.type
_entity.pdbx_description
1 polymer ?
#
loop_
_entity_poly.entity_id
_entity_poly.type
_entity_poly.pdbx_seq_one_letter_code
_entity_poly.pdbx_strand_id
1 'polypeptide(L)'
;MICNTHRFNLGFLLLRGRRRRVSTTKRTAMLVLLVVLLATSSVTVSAAAPDPVLEWIGVMNTAVLAGGSSPLVSTRVVALVSASVFDAVNGIDPRFRPLHVRPDAPHHASQRAAAIQAAYAILVDVYPAQSASLTTQRNASLAALALTEEANSIAAGVAWGQTVADAIWAWRLTDGNAPAPAPFLGVQSIVGLPGAVGFWRPTPLANGGPGASGAGPQYASMTPWVLTRPSLFRLPPPLALNSPEYATDLNELRVMGIFSGSGRTQDQSDLALFWAGNTPLYWNRIAAQLSTARGLTLTENAHLFALLNVSMADAAIACWDGKYRYVFWRPITAIRAGLTPADADPAWVPWLDFFPGGTPAHPEYPSGHSTVSGSAAFILAAAFGENTAFSVTSEVHSGTRSFASFSDATAEIADARVFGGIHFRTSCLRANALGRAVADYVSRHAMRAHGDNRDHEQDDE
;
A
#
# COMPACT_ATOMS: atom_id res chain seq x y z
N MET A 1 39.77 13.35 48.45
CA MET A 1 39.40 13.61 49.87
C MET A 1 38.27 12.68 50.24
N ILE A 2 38.59 11.72 51.12
CA ILE A 2 37.84 11.14 52.24
C ILE A 2 36.41 10.64 51.94
N CYS A 3 36.17 9.37 51.68
CA CYS A 3 36.05 8.19 52.59
C CYS A 3 35.05 8.43 53.75
N ASN A 4 33.94 7.73 53.73
CA ASN A 4 33.46 7.06 54.95
C ASN A 4 32.48 5.90 54.67
N THR A 5 32.90 4.76 55.21
CA THR A 5 32.18 3.48 55.30
C THR A 5 31.39 3.41 56.60
N HIS A 6 30.19 2.92 56.60
CA HIS A 6 29.56 2.39 57.80
C HIS A 6 29.09 0.94 57.60
N ARG A 7 29.79 0.05 58.33
CA ARG A 7 29.36 -1.34 58.62
C ARG A 7 28.34 -1.31 59.77
N PHE A 8 27.31 -2.09 59.70
CA PHE A 8 26.55 -2.50 60.88
C PHE A 8 26.53 -4.03 61.00
N ASN A 9 26.84 -4.46 62.25
CA ASN A 9 27.07 -5.81 62.63
C ASN A 9 25.80 -6.51 63.09
N LEU A 10 25.66 -7.79 62.76
CA LEU A 10 24.56 -8.67 63.15
C LEU A 10 24.72 -9.20 64.54
N GLY A 11 23.65 -9.20 65.32
CA GLY A 11 23.48 -9.97 66.52
C GLY A 11 22.73 -11.31 66.25
N PHE A 12 23.34 -12.41 66.61
CA PHE A 12 22.77 -13.75 66.57
C PHE A 12 21.81 -13.94 67.76
N LEU A 13 20.60 -14.41 67.48
CA LEU A 13 19.72 -15.04 68.54
C LEU A 13 19.33 -16.43 68.11
N LEU A 14 19.87 -17.42 68.85
CA LEU A 14 19.58 -18.84 68.72
C LEU A 14 18.29 -19.16 69.46
N LEU A 15 17.23 -19.57 68.73
CA LEU A 15 16.09 -20.24 69.33
C LEU A 15 16.04 -21.72 68.90
N ARG A 16 16.24 -22.62 69.85
CA ARG A 16 16.03 -24.06 69.73
C ARG A 16 14.56 -24.38 69.57
N GLY A 17 14.11 -24.87 68.41
CA GLY A 17 12.76 -25.37 68.12
C GLY A 17 12.81 -26.86 67.74
N ARG A 18 12.09 -27.70 68.50
CA ARG A 18 11.99 -29.17 68.39
C ARG A 18 11.64 -29.63 66.96
N ARG A 19 12.45 -30.48 66.36
CA ARG A 19 12.18 -31.23 65.14
C ARG A 19 11.09 -32.30 65.40
N ARG A 20 9.87 -32.15 64.89
CA ARG A 20 8.97 -33.27 64.65
C ARG A 20 9.32 -33.92 63.32
N ARG A 21 9.68 -35.21 63.34
CA ARG A 21 9.87 -36.04 62.15
C ARG A 21 8.49 -36.25 61.50
N VAL A 22 8.28 -35.66 60.33
CA VAL A 22 7.14 -35.96 59.44
C VAL A 22 7.59 -37.08 58.52
N SER A 23 6.85 -38.17 58.45
CA SER A 23 7.08 -39.38 57.69
C SER A 23 7.33 -39.08 56.20
N THR A 24 8.39 -39.66 55.65
CA THR A 24 8.84 -39.54 54.25
C THR A 24 7.79 -39.99 53.23
N THR A 25 6.85 -40.83 53.60
CA THR A 25 5.78 -41.39 52.74
C THR A 25 4.71 -40.37 52.31
N LYS A 26 4.47 -39.33 53.13
CA LYS A 26 3.49 -38.29 52.75
C LYS A 26 4.05 -37.23 51.78
N ARG A 27 5.39 -37.05 51.77
CA ARG A 27 6.04 -36.09 50.82
C ARG A 27 6.13 -36.60 49.39
N THR A 28 6.33 -37.93 49.24
CA THR A 28 6.41 -38.54 47.90
C THR A 28 5.05 -38.59 47.20
N ALA A 29 3.98 -38.87 47.95
CA ALA A 29 2.61 -38.86 47.40
C ALA A 29 2.18 -37.46 46.96
N MET A 30 2.55 -36.39 47.68
CA MET A 30 2.20 -35.02 47.34
C MET A 30 3.01 -34.46 46.16
N LEU A 31 4.27 -34.92 45.99
CA LEU A 31 5.09 -34.53 44.82
C LEU A 31 4.64 -35.25 43.55
N VAL A 32 4.23 -36.51 43.62
CA VAL A 32 3.68 -37.25 42.48
C VAL A 32 2.33 -36.71 42.04
N LEU A 33 1.46 -36.28 42.99
CA LEU A 33 0.16 -35.65 42.66
C LEU A 33 0.35 -34.27 42.00
N LEU A 34 1.37 -33.49 42.43
CA LEU A 34 1.66 -32.17 41.82
C LEU A 34 2.26 -32.30 40.42
N VAL A 35 3.07 -33.32 40.17
CA VAL A 35 3.68 -33.59 38.84
C VAL A 35 2.62 -34.13 37.86
N VAL A 36 1.67 -34.96 38.33
CA VAL A 36 0.57 -35.47 37.50
C VAL A 36 -0.45 -34.36 37.14
N LEU A 37 -0.68 -33.38 38.04
CA LEU A 37 -1.57 -32.23 37.77
C LEU A 37 -0.90 -31.18 36.83
N LEU A 38 0.42 -31.11 36.78
CA LEU A 38 1.14 -30.24 35.85
C LEU A 38 1.29 -30.85 34.44
N ALA A 39 1.10 -32.15 34.28
CA ALA A 39 1.23 -32.83 33.00
C ALA A 39 -0.04 -32.85 32.13
N THR A 40 -1.19 -32.34 32.62
CA THR A 40 -2.46 -32.41 31.90
C THR A 40 -2.98 -31.05 31.37
N SER A 41 -2.18 -29.99 31.49
CA SER A 41 -2.54 -28.69 30.91
C SER A 41 -1.69 -28.38 29.69
N SER A 42 -1.64 -29.30 28.73
CA SER A 42 -1.33 -28.93 27.36
C SER A 42 -2.53 -28.18 26.79
N VAL A 43 -2.62 -26.89 27.08
CA VAL A 43 -3.46 -26.01 26.28
C VAL A 43 -2.83 -26.03 24.89
N THR A 44 -3.31 -26.92 24.04
CA THR A 44 -3.10 -26.78 22.61
C THR A 44 -3.80 -25.49 22.25
N VAL A 45 -3.05 -24.39 22.21
CA VAL A 45 -3.47 -23.21 21.47
C VAL A 45 -3.56 -23.71 20.02
N SER A 46 -4.76 -24.11 19.61
CA SER A 46 -5.07 -24.34 18.22
C SER A 46 -4.77 -22.99 17.56
N ALA A 47 -3.69 -22.91 16.79
CA ALA A 47 -3.45 -21.75 15.95
C ALA A 47 -4.73 -21.55 15.15
N ALA A 48 -5.39 -20.41 15.34
CA ALA A 48 -6.55 -20.08 14.53
C ALA A 48 -6.17 -20.25 13.08
N ALA A 49 -7.04 -20.93 12.31
CA ALA A 49 -6.78 -21.13 10.88
C ALA A 49 -6.53 -19.75 10.24
N PRO A 50 -5.51 -19.61 9.40
CA PRO A 50 -5.13 -18.31 8.83
C PRO A 50 -6.33 -17.67 8.14
N ASP A 51 -6.44 -16.34 8.29
CA ASP A 51 -7.50 -15.57 7.62
C ASP A 51 -7.26 -15.60 6.10
N PRO A 52 -8.19 -16.14 5.30
CA PRO A 52 -8.01 -16.24 3.84
C PRO A 52 -7.85 -14.89 3.15
N VAL A 53 -8.42 -13.80 3.69
CA VAL A 53 -8.21 -12.47 3.11
C VAL A 53 -6.74 -12.07 3.23
N LEU A 54 -6.15 -12.20 4.42
CA LEU A 54 -4.74 -11.88 4.64
C LEU A 54 -3.80 -12.80 3.86
N GLU A 55 -4.12 -14.09 3.80
CA GLU A 55 -3.39 -15.07 2.98
C GLU A 55 -3.35 -14.62 1.52
N TRP A 56 -4.53 -14.32 0.95
CA TRP A 56 -4.64 -13.99 -0.47
C TRP A 56 -4.18 -12.57 -0.82
N ILE A 57 -4.12 -11.65 0.12
CA ILE A 57 -3.37 -10.39 -0.02
C ILE A 57 -1.86 -10.69 -0.18
N GLY A 58 -1.31 -11.63 0.57
CA GLY A 58 0.07 -12.10 0.39
C GLY A 58 0.32 -12.72 -0.99
N VAL A 59 -0.59 -13.60 -1.44
CA VAL A 59 -0.56 -14.22 -2.78
C VAL A 59 -0.65 -13.15 -3.87
N MET A 60 -1.55 -12.20 -3.74
CA MET A 60 -1.70 -11.06 -4.66
C MET A 60 -0.41 -10.25 -4.77
N ASN A 61 0.21 -9.89 -3.64
CA ASN A 61 1.47 -9.14 -3.65
C ASN A 61 2.57 -9.93 -4.38
N THR A 62 2.66 -11.23 -4.15
CA THR A 62 3.61 -12.12 -4.83
C THR A 62 3.33 -12.20 -6.34
N ALA A 63 2.07 -12.35 -6.73
CA ALA A 63 1.66 -12.42 -8.13
C ALA A 63 1.94 -11.11 -8.89
N VAL A 64 1.71 -9.95 -8.26
CA VAL A 64 2.02 -8.62 -8.80
C VAL A 64 3.52 -8.48 -9.09
N LEU A 65 4.37 -8.89 -8.15
CA LEU A 65 5.83 -8.86 -8.32
C LEU A 65 6.30 -9.82 -9.42
N ALA A 66 5.83 -11.06 -9.39
CA ALA A 66 6.17 -12.07 -10.39
C ALA A 66 5.68 -11.69 -11.80
N GLY A 67 4.56 -10.98 -11.89
CA GLY A 67 4.01 -10.45 -13.14
C GLY A 67 4.71 -9.17 -13.65
N GLY A 68 5.66 -8.62 -12.90
CA GLY A 68 6.40 -7.41 -13.27
C GLY A 68 5.52 -6.16 -13.42
N SER A 69 4.38 -6.12 -12.73
CA SER A 69 3.45 -5.00 -12.82
C SER A 69 4.04 -3.72 -12.23
N SER A 70 4.01 -2.64 -13.01
CA SER A 70 4.44 -1.32 -12.52
C SER A 70 3.56 -0.84 -11.36
N PRO A 71 4.03 0.09 -10.52
CA PRO A 71 3.22 0.63 -9.42
C PRO A 71 1.85 1.16 -9.86
N LEU A 72 1.76 1.78 -11.04
CA LEU A 72 0.48 2.25 -11.58
C LEU A 72 -0.48 1.11 -11.91
N VAL A 73 -0.01 0.10 -12.65
CA VAL A 73 -0.81 -1.08 -13.00
C VAL A 73 -1.23 -1.83 -11.75
N SER A 74 -0.35 -1.91 -10.77
CA SER A 74 -0.61 -2.57 -9.50
C SER A 74 -1.79 -1.95 -8.74
N THR A 75 -2.01 -0.62 -8.81
CA THR A 75 -3.17 0.00 -8.15
C THR A 75 -4.49 -0.58 -8.65
N ARG A 76 -4.62 -0.84 -9.95
CA ARG A 76 -5.81 -1.48 -10.53
C ARG A 76 -5.93 -2.94 -10.13
N VAL A 77 -4.83 -3.70 -10.13
CA VAL A 77 -4.83 -5.12 -9.77
C VAL A 77 -5.26 -5.33 -8.33
N VAL A 78 -4.65 -4.59 -7.39
CA VAL A 78 -4.99 -4.73 -5.96
C VAL A 78 -6.45 -4.32 -5.68
N ALA A 79 -6.99 -3.34 -6.43
CA ALA A 79 -8.39 -2.95 -6.33
C ALA A 79 -9.32 -4.03 -6.87
N LEU A 80 -9.01 -4.66 -8.03
CA LEU A 80 -9.80 -5.75 -8.59
C LEU A 80 -9.92 -6.93 -7.61
N VAL A 81 -8.81 -7.38 -7.05
CA VAL A 81 -8.79 -8.48 -6.09
C VAL A 81 -9.58 -8.13 -4.84
N SER A 82 -9.31 -6.97 -4.23
CA SER A 82 -9.92 -6.60 -2.96
C SER A 82 -11.41 -6.28 -3.07
N ALA A 83 -11.84 -5.67 -4.17
CA ALA A 83 -13.25 -5.43 -4.46
C ALA A 83 -14.03 -6.75 -4.61
N SER A 84 -13.45 -7.71 -5.33
CA SER A 84 -14.05 -9.03 -5.52
C SER A 84 -14.13 -9.82 -4.21
N VAL A 85 -13.07 -9.79 -3.41
CA VAL A 85 -13.05 -10.42 -2.09
C VAL A 85 -14.10 -9.81 -1.17
N PHE A 86 -14.19 -8.47 -1.15
CA PHE A 86 -15.14 -7.77 -0.32
C PHE A 86 -16.60 -8.10 -0.68
N ASP A 87 -16.98 -7.95 -1.96
CA ASP A 87 -18.35 -8.23 -2.37
C ASP A 87 -18.70 -9.71 -2.21
N ALA A 88 -17.72 -10.63 -2.36
CA ALA A 88 -17.93 -12.05 -2.13
C ALA A 88 -18.19 -12.36 -0.64
N VAL A 89 -17.40 -11.81 0.28
CA VAL A 89 -17.57 -11.99 1.73
C VAL A 89 -18.84 -11.32 2.23
N ASN A 90 -19.02 -10.05 1.87
CA ASN A 90 -20.17 -9.25 2.28
C ASN A 90 -21.50 -9.75 1.67
N GLY A 91 -21.45 -10.42 0.52
CA GLY A 91 -22.63 -10.98 -0.12
C GLY A 91 -23.29 -12.14 0.63
N ILE A 92 -22.55 -12.82 1.53
CA ILE A 92 -23.02 -13.96 2.32
C ILE A 92 -23.58 -13.48 3.70
N ASP A 93 -22.88 -12.53 4.35
CA ASP A 93 -23.33 -11.88 5.59
C ASP A 93 -23.24 -10.36 5.40
N PRO A 94 -24.29 -9.72 4.85
CA PRO A 94 -24.27 -8.31 4.50
C PRO A 94 -24.19 -7.41 5.72
N ARG A 95 -23.04 -6.76 5.91
CA ARG A 95 -22.80 -5.76 6.96
C ARG A 95 -22.62 -4.36 6.40
N PHE A 96 -22.24 -4.30 5.13
CA PHE A 96 -21.93 -3.07 4.41
C PHE A 96 -22.73 -3.00 3.11
N ARG A 97 -22.93 -1.80 2.59
CA ARG A 97 -23.40 -1.61 1.22
C ARG A 97 -22.38 -2.25 0.25
N PRO A 98 -22.81 -3.07 -0.71
CA PRO A 98 -21.89 -3.66 -1.68
C PRO A 98 -21.21 -2.58 -2.51
N LEU A 99 -20.01 -2.89 -3.01
CA LEU A 99 -19.35 -1.98 -3.95
C LEU A 99 -20.01 -2.06 -5.34
N HIS A 100 -20.27 -3.25 -5.83
CA HIS A 100 -20.84 -3.49 -7.16
C HIS A 100 -21.85 -4.65 -7.19
N VAL A 101 -21.52 -5.79 -6.60
CA VAL A 101 -22.34 -7.01 -6.69
C VAL A 101 -23.31 -7.08 -5.54
N ARG A 102 -24.63 -7.12 -5.85
CA ARG A 102 -25.67 -7.21 -4.83
C ARG A 102 -25.57 -8.56 -4.08
N PRO A 103 -25.84 -8.56 -2.75
CA PRO A 103 -25.86 -9.78 -1.97
C PRO A 103 -26.97 -10.71 -2.46
N ASP A 104 -26.61 -11.86 -2.97
CA ASP A 104 -27.52 -12.93 -3.42
C ASP A 104 -26.90 -14.32 -3.20
N ALA A 105 -26.03 -14.41 -2.22
CA ALA A 105 -25.35 -15.67 -1.90
C ALA A 105 -26.27 -16.62 -1.14
N PRO A 106 -26.11 -17.96 -1.30
CA PRO A 106 -26.75 -18.91 -0.41
C PRO A 106 -26.29 -18.69 1.04
N HIS A 107 -27.25 -18.60 1.98
CA HIS A 107 -26.97 -18.32 3.41
C HIS A 107 -26.02 -19.32 4.08
N HIS A 108 -25.88 -20.53 3.54
CA HIS A 108 -24.96 -21.55 4.05
C HIS A 108 -23.58 -21.52 3.39
N ALA A 109 -23.34 -20.61 2.44
CA ALA A 109 -22.06 -20.52 1.73
C ALA A 109 -20.91 -20.11 2.67
N SER A 110 -19.72 -20.70 2.47
CA SER A 110 -18.52 -20.35 3.21
C SER A 110 -17.97 -19.00 2.73
N GLN A 111 -17.96 -17.99 3.63
CA GLN A 111 -17.31 -16.70 3.35
C GLN A 111 -15.82 -16.87 3.05
N ARG A 112 -15.15 -17.80 3.73
CA ARG A 112 -13.73 -18.09 3.56
C ARG A 112 -13.44 -18.66 2.18
N ALA A 113 -14.23 -19.62 1.75
CA ALA A 113 -14.12 -20.20 0.40
C ALA A 113 -14.44 -19.18 -0.68
N ALA A 114 -15.43 -18.31 -0.46
CA ALA A 114 -15.78 -17.22 -1.37
C ALA A 114 -14.62 -16.22 -1.53
N ALA A 115 -13.97 -15.81 -0.44
CA ALA A 115 -12.80 -14.93 -0.47
C ALA A 115 -11.64 -15.54 -1.28
N ILE A 116 -11.32 -16.82 -1.02
CA ILE A 116 -10.27 -17.57 -1.74
C ILE A 116 -10.56 -17.59 -3.24
N GLN A 117 -11.80 -17.98 -3.61
CA GLN A 117 -12.16 -18.13 -5.01
C GLN A 117 -12.21 -16.80 -5.74
N ALA A 118 -12.73 -15.75 -5.12
CA ALA A 118 -12.80 -14.43 -5.73
C ALA A 118 -11.39 -13.86 -6.00
N ALA A 119 -10.47 -13.97 -5.05
CA ALA A 119 -9.09 -13.55 -5.26
C ALA A 119 -8.38 -14.37 -6.34
N TYR A 120 -8.53 -15.69 -6.30
CA TYR A 120 -7.95 -16.61 -7.28
C TYR A 120 -8.41 -16.28 -8.71
N ALA A 121 -9.71 -16.15 -8.93
CA ALA A 121 -10.28 -15.93 -10.25
C ALA A 121 -9.72 -14.64 -10.89
N ILE A 122 -9.74 -13.52 -10.16
CA ILE A 122 -9.16 -12.26 -10.63
C ILE A 122 -7.66 -12.39 -10.93
N LEU A 123 -6.91 -13.05 -10.07
CA LEU A 123 -5.46 -13.20 -10.28
C LEU A 123 -5.13 -14.05 -11.52
N VAL A 124 -5.93 -15.06 -11.82
CA VAL A 124 -5.76 -15.88 -13.04
C VAL A 124 -6.10 -15.06 -14.29
N ASP A 125 -7.15 -14.24 -14.25
CA ASP A 125 -7.53 -13.37 -15.37
C ASP A 125 -6.44 -12.32 -15.65
N VAL A 126 -5.85 -11.74 -14.59
CA VAL A 126 -4.78 -10.73 -14.71
C VAL A 126 -3.45 -11.37 -15.10
N TYR A 127 -3.14 -12.54 -14.56
CA TYR A 127 -1.84 -13.22 -14.72
C TYR A 127 -2.00 -14.67 -15.20
N PRO A 128 -2.51 -14.91 -16.41
CA PRO A 128 -2.78 -16.28 -16.90
C PRO A 128 -1.52 -17.17 -16.93
N ALA A 129 -0.34 -16.58 -17.10
CA ALA A 129 0.92 -17.33 -17.06
C ALA A 129 1.24 -17.89 -15.65
N GLN A 130 0.60 -17.38 -14.59
CA GLN A 130 0.77 -17.86 -13.21
C GLN A 130 -0.36 -18.83 -12.79
N SER A 131 -1.27 -19.21 -13.70
CA SER A 131 -2.46 -20.02 -13.38
C SER A 131 -2.15 -21.33 -12.65
N ALA A 132 -1.07 -22.01 -13.00
CA ALA A 132 -0.69 -23.27 -12.37
C ALA A 132 -0.32 -23.10 -10.88
N SER A 133 0.50 -22.10 -10.55
CA SER A 133 0.90 -21.79 -9.17
C SER A 133 -0.28 -21.27 -8.34
N LEU A 134 -1.10 -20.39 -8.92
CA LEU A 134 -2.31 -19.87 -8.29
C LEU A 134 -3.33 -20.98 -8.03
N THR A 135 -3.50 -21.94 -8.95
CA THR A 135 -4.38 -23.10 -8.76
C THR A 135 -3.87 -23.99 -7.61
N THR A 136 -2.56 -24.23 -7.54
CA THR A 136 -1.97 -25.00 -6.45
C THR A 136 -2.24 -24.32 -5.10
N GLN A 137 -2.03 -23.02 -5.00
CA GLN A 137 -2.31 -22.24 -3.78
C GLN A 137 -3.80 -22.29 -3.41
N ARG A 138 -4.70 -22.05 -4.37
CA ARG A 138 -6.16 -22.15 -4.17
C ARG A 138 -6.55 -23.50 -3.59
N ASN A 139 -6.07 -24.58 -4.20
CA ASN A 139 -6.41 -25.92 -3.75
C ASN A 139 -5.88 -26.22 -2.33
N ALA A 140 -4.70 -25.72 -1.98
CA ALA A 140 -4.16 -25.84 -0.64
C ALA A 140 -5.02 -25.06 0.38
N SER A 141 -5.39 -23.81 0.07
CA SER A 141 -6.27 -22.99 0.92
C SER A 141 -7.64 -23.65 1.15
N LEU A 142 -8.26 -24.17 0.08
CA LEU A 142 -9.57 -24.87 0.20
C LEU A 142 -9.46 -26.19 0.96
N ALA A 143 -8.38 -26.95 0.78
CA ALA A 143 -8.15 -28.18 1.52
C ALA A 143 -7.99 -27.91 3.04
N ALA A 144 -7.39 -26.78 3.42
CA ALA A 144 -7.31 -26.38 4.82
C ALA A 144 -8.70 -26.07 5.40
N LEU A 145 -9.61 -25.46 4.64
CA LEU A 145 -11.00 -25.23 5.07
C LEU A 145 -11.77 -26.51 5.28
N ALA A 146 -11.56 -27.54 4.45
CA ALA A 146 -12.23 -28.83 4.54
C ALA A 146 -11.98 -29.58 5.87
N LEU A 147 -11.00 -29.12 6.67
CA LEU A 147 -10.77 -29.65 8.02
C LEU A 147 -11.78 -29.09 9.07
N THR A 148 -12.46 -28.00 8.76
CA THR A 148 -13.28 -27.24 9.73
C THR A 148 -14.65 -26.82 9.20
N GLU A 149 -14.89 -26.94 7.89
CA GLU A 149 -16.14 -26.52 7.23
C GLU A 149 -16.73 -27.66 6.39
N GLU A 150 -18.04 -27.66 6.26
CA GLU A 150 -18.78 -28.64 5.48
C GLU A 150 -18.52 -28.49 3.97
N ALA A 151 -18.39 -29.61 3.27
CA ALA A 151 -18.09 -29.62 1.83
C ALA A 151 -19.10 -28.83 0.99
N ASN A 152 -20.40 -28.92 1.32
CA ASN A 152 -21.46 -28.17 0.61
C ASN A 152 -21.34 -26.66 0.85
N SER A 153 -20.95 -26.23 2.05
CA SER A 153 -20.71 -24.83 2.40
C SER A 153 -19.53 -24.28 1.59
N ILE A 154 -18.43 -25.03 1.54
CA ILE A 154 -17.25 -24.69 0.73
C ILE A 154 -17.61 -24.59 -0.75
N ALA A 155 -18.33 -25.58 -1.29
CA ALA A 155 -18.73 -25.59 -2.70
C ALA A 155 -19.63 -24.39 -3.05
N ALA A 156 -20.59 -24.06 -2.20
CA ALA A 156 -21.44 -22.88 -2.36
C ALA A 156 -20.64 -21.57 -2.29
N GLY A 157 -19.68 -21.48 -1.37
CA GLY A 157 -18.76 -20.34 -1.27
C GLY A 157 -17.90 -20.16 -2.51
N VAL A 158 -17.32 -21.24 -3.03
CA VAL A 158 -16.56 -21.24 -4.29
C VAL A 158 -17.42 -20.77 -5.47
N ALA A 159 -18.62 -21.30 -5.63
CA ALA A 159 -19.52 -20.90 -6.71
C ALA A 159 -19.88 -19.40 -6.62
N TRP A 160 -20.18 -18.91 -5.42
CA TRP A 160 -20.49 -17.51 -5.18
C TRP A 160 -19.27 -16.61 -5.44
N GLY A 161 -18.09 -16.95 -4.90
CA GLY A 161 -16.86 -16.20 -5.12
C GLY A 161 -16.50 -16.07 -6.61
N GLN A 162 -16.72 -17.13 -7.41
CA GLN A 162 -16.55 -17.07 -8.87
C GLN A 162 -17.53 -16.09 -9.50
N THR A 163 -18.83 -16.20 -9.15
CA THR A 163 -19.87 -15.28 -9.67
C THR A 163 -19.53 -13.83 -9.43
N VAL A 164 -19.05 -13.50 -8.21
CA VAL A 164 -18.65 -12.12 -7.86
C VAL A 164 -17.42 -11.68 -8.64
N ALA A 165 -16.40 -12.54 -8.73
CA ALA A 165 -15.19 -12.22 -9.50
C ALA A 165 -15.51 -11.95 -10.98
N ASP A 166 -16.32 -12.78 -11.61
CA ASP A 166 -16.75 -12.62 -13.00
C ASP A 166 -17.49 -11.29 -13.20
N ALA A 167 -18.37 -10.92 -12.28
CA ALA A 167 -19.11 -9.65 -12.33
C ALA A 167 -18.20 -8.42 -12.18
N ILE A 168 -17.28 -8.43 -11.22
CA ILE A 168 -16.30 -7.33 -11.03
C ILE A 168 -15.37 -7.24 -12.25
N TRP A 169 -14.90 -8.37 -12.75
CA TRP A 169 -14.05 -8.42 -13.94
C TRP A 169 -14.78 -7.83 -15.16
N ALA A 170 -16.00 -8.28 -15.43
CA ALA A 170 -16.84 -7.78 -16.53
C ALA A 170 -17.09 -6.27 -16.40
N TRP A 171 -17.42 -5.78 -15.21
CA TRP A 171 -17.59 -4.34 -14.94
C TRP A 171 -16.34 -3.55 -15.29
N ARG A 172 -15.16 -4.04 -14.92
CA ARG A 172 -13.89 -3.31 -15.11
C ARG A 172 -13.21 -3.57 -16.46
N LEU A 173 -13.73 -4.44 -17.31
CA LEU A 173 -13.28 -4.58 -18.70
C LEU A 173 -13.49 -3.32 -19.54
N THR A 174 -14.51 -2.52 -19.21
CA THR A 174 -14.88 -1.30 -19.95
C THR A 174 -14.46 -0.02 -19.23
N ASP A 175 -13.53 -0.10 -18.28
CA ASP A 175 -13.10 1.05 -17.47
C ASP A 175 -12.15 2.03 -18.22
N GLY A 176 -11.77 1.71 -19.44
CA GLY A 176 -10.84 2.52 -20.24
C GLY A 176 -9.36 2.13 -20.09
N ASN A 177 -9.04 1.04 -19.34
CA ASN A 177 -7.68 0.52 -19.26
C ASN A 177 -7.19 -0.04 -20.62
N ALA A 178 -8.10 -0.59 -21.42
CA ALA A 178 -7.81 -1.15 -22.72
C ALA A 178 -8.78 -0.61 -23.80
N PRO A 179 -8.33 -0.51 -25.08
CA PRO A 179 -6.97 -0.78 -25.56
C PRO A 179 -5.97 0.28 -25.11
N ALA A 180 -4.68 -0.10 -25.06
CA ALA A 180 -3.62 0.87 -24.78
C ALA A 180 -3.60 1.96 -25.88
N PRO A 181 -3.54 3.27 -25.52
CA PRO A 181 -3.51 4.34 -26.48
C PRO A 181 -2.17 4.39 -27.23
N ALA A 182 -2.09 5.21 -28.26
CA ALA A 182 -0.83 5.49 -28.96
C ALA A 182 0.24 6.00 -27.97
N PRO A 183 1.53 5.73 -28.22
CA PRO A 183 2.63 6.17 -27.36
C PRO A 183 2.58 7.70 -27.14
N PHE A 184 2.55 8.14 -25.90
CA PHE A 184 2.63 9.55 -25.55
C PHE A 184 4.10 10.01 -25.52
N LEU A 185 4.48 10.88 -26.44
CA LEU A 185 5.84 11.39 -26.58
C LEU A 185 6.03 12.80 -25.98
N GLY A 186 5.02 13.31 -25.27
CA GLY A 186 5.07 14.63 -24.67
C GLY A 186 5.05 15.76 -25.72
N VAL A 187 5.45 16.93 -25.28
CA VAL A 187 5.59 18.11 -26.17
C VAL A 187 6.99 18.11 -26.75
N GLN A 188 7.14 17.64 -27.98
CA GLN A 188 8.45 17.47 -28.63
C GLN A 188 9.03 18.74 -29.23
N SER A 189 8.23 19.63 -29.76
CA SER A 189 8.61 21.02 -30.09
C SER A 189 7.39 21.83 -30.46
N ILE A 190 7.36 23.08 -29.98
CA ILE A 190 6.61 24.13 -30.66
C ILE A 190 7.59 24.72 -31.66
N VAL A 191 7.15 24.94 -32.92
CA VAL A 191 8.00 25.48 -33.99
C VAL A 191 8.73 26.72 -33.45
N GLY A 192 10.07 26.65 -33.42
CA GLY A 192 10.94 27.75 -33.00
C GLY A 192 11.43 27.73 -31.54
N LEU A 193 10.99 26.77 -30.70
CA LEU A 193 11.52 26.58 -29.35
C LEU A 193 12.07 25.15 -29.22
N PRO A 194 13.36 24.95 -28.98
CA PRO A 194 13.93 23.62 -28.77
C PRO A 194 13.42 23.07 -27.46
N GLY A 195 12.46 22.12 -27.54
CA GLY A 195 11.79 21.47 -26.42
C GLY A 195 11.04 22.49 -25.58
N ALA A 196 9.68 22.41 -25.54
CA ALA A 196 8.88 23.39 -24.78
C ALA A 196 9.31 23.41 -23.30
N VAL A 197 9.86 24.53 -22.87
CA VAL A 197 10.25 24.80 -21.47
C VAL A 197 9.03 24.56 -20.57
N GLY A 198 9.22 23.81 -19.48
CA GLY A 198 8.13 23.46 -18.56
C GLY A 198 7.36 22.19 -18.90
N PHE A 199 7.49 21.67 -20.14
CA PHE A 199 6.72 20.50 -20.55
C PHE A 199 7.54 19.21 -20.57
N TRP A 200 6.86 18.12 -20.20
CA TRP A 200 7.44 16.78 -20.19
C TRP A 200 7.71 16.26 -21.60
N ARG A 201 8.81 15.57 -21.72
CA ARG A 201 9.24 14.75 -22.87
C ARG A 201 9.94 13.50 -22.36
N PRO A 202 10.09 12.42 -23.16
CA PRO A 202 10.88 11.26 -22.78
C PRO A 202 12.24 11.67 -22.23
N THR A 203 12.55 11.24 -21.00
CA THR A 203 13.81 11.55 -20.32
C THR A 203 14.88 10.59 -20.82
N PRO A 204 16.07 11.06 -21.26
CA PRO A 204 17.15 10.17 -21.66
C PRO A 204 17.51 9.20 -20.53
N LEU A 205 17.80 7.95 -20.89
CA LEU A 205 18.35 6.98 -19.96
C LEU A 205 19.76 7.41 -19.49
N ALA A 206 20.20 6.89 -18.34
CA ALA A 206 21.54 7.19 -17.80
C ALA A 206 22.69 6.83 -18.78
N ASN A 207 22.47 5.83 -19.65
CA ASN A 207 23.41 5.43 -20.72
C ASN A 207 23.29 6.27 -22.00
N GLY A 208 22.51 7.37 -21.99
CA GLY A 208 22.29 8.25 -23.15
C GLY A 208 21.33 7.73 -24.21
N GLY A 209 20.69 6.58 -23.97
CA GLY A 209 19.65 6.03 -24.84
C GLY A 209 18.36 6.87 -24.82
N PRO A 210 17.46 6.66 -25.82
CA PRO A 210 16.19 7.35 -25.86
C PRO A 210 15.31 6.93 -24.68
N GLY A 211 14.62 7.91 -24.07
CA GLY A 211 13.66 7.65 -23.01
C GLY A 211 12.40 6.95 -23.53
N ALA A 212 11.72 6.26 -22.65
CA ALA A 212 10.45 5.60 -22.95
C ALA A 212 9.31 6.62 -23.14
N SER A 213 8.29 6.23 -23.91
CA SER A 213 7.02 6.97 -24.01
C SER A 213 6.32 7.06 -22.65
N GLY A 214 5.42 8.04 -22.53
CA GLY A 214 4.68 8.27 -21.28
C GLY A 214 3.84 7.07 -20.86
N ALA A 215 4.04 6.61 -19.62
CA ALA A 215 3.38 5.43 -19.08
C ALA A 215 1.91 5.72 -18.71
N GLY A 216 1.02 4.86 -19.16
CA GLY A 216 -0.37 4.80 -18.75
C GLY A 216 -1.23 6.05 -19.04
N PRO A 217 -1.13 6.72 -20.20
CA PRO A 217 -1.91 7.91 -20.47
C PRO A 217 -3.43 7.68 -20.37
N GLN A 218 -3.91 6.47 -20.60
CA GLN A 218 -5.31 6.09 -20.45
C GLN A 218 -5.84 6.26 -19.02
N TYR A 219 -4.99 6.14 -18.01
CA TYR A 219 -5.42 6.32 -16.61
C TYR A 219 -5.97 7.73 -16.35
N ALA A 220 -5.56 8.72 -17.13
CA ALA A 220 -6.08 10.09 -17.01
C ALA A 220 -7.59 10.22 -17.34
N SER A 221 -8.16 9.25 -18.06
CA SER A 221 -9.56 9.20 -18.47
C SER A 221 -10.28 7.92 -18.11
N MET A 222 -9.61 7.00 -17.40
CA MET A 222 -10.25 5.78 -16.90
C MET A 222 -11.46 6.12 -16.02
N THR A 223 -12.48 5.28 -16.11
CA THR A 223 -13.62 5.34 -15.18
C THR A 223 -13.16 5.00 -13.77
N PRO A 224 -13.29 5.91 -12.80
CA PRO A 224 -12.93 5.59 -11.42
C PRO A 224 -13.83 4.51 -10.82
N TRP A 225 -13.47 4.03 -9.65
CA TRP A 225 -14.24 3.06 -8.89
C TRP A 225 -15.40 3.71 -8.13
N VAL A 226 -15.15 4.85 -7.50
CA VAL A 226 -16.08 5.57 -6.62
C VAL A 226 -16.19 7.04 -7.00
N LEU A 227 -15.07 7.67 -7.39
CA LEU A 227 -15.12 9.06 -7.85
C LEU A 227 -16.05 9.20 -9.05
N THR A 228 -16.81 10.29 -9.13
CA THR A 228 -17.72 10.57 -10.26
C THR A 228 -16.96 10.88 -11.55
N ARG A 229 -15.71 11.35 -11.44
CA ARG A 229 -14.82 11.64 -12.58
C ARG A 229 -13.35 11.75 -12.11
N PRO A 230 -12.37 11.50 -12.99
CA PRO A 230 -10.95 11.63 -12.64
C PRO A 230 -10.55 13.01 -12.11
N SER A 231 -11.18 14.07 -12.62
CA SER A 231 -10.86 15.45 -12.31
C SER A 231 -11.54 16.03 -11.07
N LEU A 232 -12.26 15.21 -10.28
CA LEU A 232 -13.07 15.72 -9.15
C LEU A 232 -12.23 16.54 -8.15
N PHE A 233 -11.01 16.06 -7.84
CA PHE A 233 -10.07 16.72 -6.92
C PHE A 233 -8.84 17.26 -7.65
N ARG A 234 -8.97 17.64 -8.94
CA ARG A 234 -7.81 18.13 -9.70
C ARG A 234 -7.14 19.30 -8.99
N LEU A 235 -5.86 19.13 -8.70
CA LEU A 235 -5.03 20.15 -8.06
C LEU A 235 -4.89 21.38 -8.96
N PRO A 236 -4.59 22.57 -8.38
CA PRO A 236 -4.14 23.74 -9.14
C PRO A 236 -2.95 23.41 -10.05
N PRO A 237 -2.64 24.22 -11.08
CA PRO A 237 -1.45 24.03 -11.89
C PRO A 237 -0.17 23.92 -11.06
N PRO A 238 0.90 23.28 -11.60
CA PRO A 238 2.22 23.32 -10.99
C PRO A 238 2.70 24.76 -10.79
N LEU A 239 3.72 24.94 -9.96
CA LEU A 239 4.30 26.26 -9.70
C LEU A 239 4.73 26.92 -11.00
N ALA A 240 4.50 28.24 -11.07
CA ALA A 240 4.97 29.03 -12.20
C ALA A 240 6.51 29.03 -12.24
N LEU A 241 7.09 28.83 -13.42
CA LEU A 241 8.54 28.63 -13.56
C LEU A 241 9.37 29.86 -13.11
N ASN A 242 8.78 31.04 -13.08
CA ASN A 242 9.37 32.29 -12.60
C ASN A 242 9.04 32.62 -11.16
N SER A 243 8.40 31.70 -10.40
CA SER A 243 8.06 31.94 -9.01
C SER A 243 9.23 31.61 -8.05
N PRO A 244 9.34 32.32 -6.92
CA PRO A 244 10.33 32.01 -5.90
C PRO A 244 10.21 30.59 -5.33
N GLU A 245 8.99 30.09 -5.24
CA GLU A 245 8.69 28.72 -4.75
C GLU A 245 9.24 27.66 -5.70
N TYR A 246 9.07 27.87 -7.03
CA TYR A 246 9.67 26.97 -8.01
C TYR A 246 11.21 26.98 -7.95
N ALA A 247 11.80 28.17 -7.79
CA ALA A 247 13.25 28.31 -7.65
C ALA A 247 13.76 27.58 -6.37
N THR A 248 13.00 27.64 -5.29
CA THR A 248 13.32 26.92 -4.04
C THR A 248 13.30 25.40 -4.27
N ASP A 249 12.23 24.86 -4.83
CA ASP A 249 12.10 23.43 -5.15
C ASP A 249 13.20 22.94 -6.09
N LEU A 250 13.51 23.74 -7.13
CA LEU A 250 14.54 23.42 -8.11
C LEU A 250 15.95 23.40 -7.48
N ASN A 251 16.26 24.36 -6.59
CA ASN A 251 17.54 24.41 -5.90
C ASN A 251 17.70 23.28 -4.90
N GLU A 252 16.64 22.89 -4.19
CA GLU A 252 16.65 21.69 -3.32
C GLU A 252 17.03 20.45 -4.14
N LEU A 253 16.40 20.27 -5.30
CA LEU A 253 16.69 19.13 -6.19
C LEU A 253 18.11 19.15 -6.73
N ARG A 254 18.64 20.32 -7.11
CA ARG A 254 20.02 20.45 -7.61
C ARG A 254 21.03 19.92 -6.59
N VAL A 255 20.81 20.18 -5.30
CA VAL A 255 21.72 19.81 -4.21
C VAL A 255 21.43 18.42 -3.69
N MET A 256 20.14 18.12 -3.42
CA MET A 256 19.75 16.89 -2.72
C MET A 256 19.43 15.74 -3.69
N GLY A 257 18.98 16.03 -4.91
CA GLY A 257 18.57 15.03 -5.89
C GLY A 257 19.70 14.47 -6.75
N ILE A 258 20.86 15.13 -6.77
CA ILE A 258 21.97 14.75 -7.68
C ILE A 258 22.66 13.44 -7.26
N PHE A 259 23.13 12.67 -8.24
CA PHE A 259 23.85 11.42 -8.00
C PHE A 259 25.19 11.62 -7.29
N SER A 260 26.03 12.51 -7.78
CA SER A 260 27.38 12.75 -7.27
C SER A 260 27.52 14.16 -6.70
N GLY A 261 28.23 14.29 -5.57
CA GLY A 261 28.43 15.57 -4.92
C GLY A 261 27.21 16.10 -4.16
N SER A 262 26.25 15.22 -3.84
CA SER A 262 25.06 15.56 -3.10
C SER A 262 25.33 15.97 -1.64
N GLY A 263 24.49 16.85 -1.10
CA GLY A 263 24.44 17.14 0.34
C GLY A 263 23.67 16.10 1.18
N ARG A 264 23.15 15.01 0.56
CA ARG A 264 22.42 13.96 1.27
C ARG A 264 23.30 13.19 2.25
N THR A 265 22.72 12.78 3.38
CA THR A 265 23.30 11.73 4.24
C THR A 265 23.14 10.35 3.59
N GLN A 266 23.81 9.34 4.16
CA GLN A 266 23.60 7.94 3.72
C GLN A 266 22.15 7.51 3.92
N ASP A 267 21.54 7.78 5.08
CA ASP A 267 20.13 7.44 5.34
C ASP A 267 19.17 8.11 4.33
N GLN A 268 19.41 9.34 3.93
CA GLN A 268 18.64 10.03 2.89
C GLN A 268 18.79 9.39 1.51
N SER A 269 19.94 8.82 1.22
CA SER A 269 20.17 8.05 0.00
C SER A 269 19.46 6.70 0.05
N ASP A 270 19.52 6.02 1.19
CA ASP A 270 18.91 4.72 1.42
C ASP A 270 17.38 4.81 1.41
N LEU A 271 16.78 5.83 2.06
CA LEU A 271 15.33 6.01 2.04
C LEU A 271 14.80 6.29 0.62
N ALA A 272 15.56 7.01 -0.21
CA ALA A 272 15.17 7.24 -1.60
C ALA A 272 15.08 5.94 -2.40
N LEU A 273 16.02 5.01 -2.17
CA LEU A 273 15.99 3.67 -2.75
C LEU A 273 14.90 2.79 -2.13
N PHE A 274 14.76 2.84 -0.81
CA PHE A 274 13.76 2.06 -0.09
C PHE A 274 12.34 2.28 -0.65
N TRP A 275 11.96 3.54 -0.87
CA TRP A 275 10.64 3.92 -1.37
C TRP A 275 10.56 3.97 -2.91
N ALA A 276 11.53 3.41 -3.62
CA ALA A 276 11.48 3.31 -5.09
C ALA A 276 10.64 2.13 -5.59
N GLY A 277 10.22 1.23 -4.73
CA GLY A 277 9.47 0.02 -5.06
C GLY A 277 7.99 0.26 -5.36
N ASN A 278 7.22 -0.83 -5.32
CA ASN A 278 5.82 -0.84 -5.71
C ASN A 278 4.92 -0.30 -4.59
N THR A 279 4.48 0.95 -4.71
CA THR A 279 3.74 1.68 -3.67
C THR A 279 2.52 0.93 -3.11
N PRO A 280 1.59 0.38 -3.89
CA PRO A 280 0.46 -0.40 -3.36
C PRO A 280 0.89 -1.56 -2.46
N LEU A 281 1.99 -2.23 -2.78
CA LEU A 281 2.43 -3.40 -2.02
C LEU A 281 2.97 -3.04 -0.63
N TYR A 282 3.64 -1.89 -0.48
CA TYR A 282 4.02 -1.40 0.85
C TYR A 282 2.81 -1.26 1.76
N TRP A 283 1.78 -0.57 1.28
CA TRP A 283 0.58 -0.28 2.06
C TRP A 283 -0.25 -1.52 2.35
N ASN A 284 -0.30 -2.49 1.43
CA ASN A 284 -0.92 -3.80 1.69
C ASN A 284 -0.16 -4.61 2.75
N ARG A 285 1.19 -4.58 2.76
CA ARG A 285 1.99 -5.22 3.82
C ARG A 285 1.77 -4.57 5.18
N ILE A 286 1.74 -3.23 5.25
CA ILE A 286 1.46 -2.49 6.48
C ILE A 286 0.05 -2.83 6.99
N ALA A 287 -0.96 -2.80 6.12
CA ALA A 287 -2.33 -3.15 6.47
C ALA A 287 -2.45 -4.58 7.02
N ALA A 288 -1.81 -5.56 6.38
CA ALA A 288 -1.82 -6.96 6.82
C ALA A 288 -1.15 -7.14 8.20
N GLN A 289 -0.03 -6.47 8.44
CA GLN A 289 0.65 -6.46 9.73
C GLN A 289 -0.26 -5.90 10.83
N LEU A 290 -0.87 -4.73 10.60
CA LEU A 290 -1.72 -4.06 11.58
C LEU A 290 -3.02 -4.83 11.82
N SER A 291 -3.62 -5.37 10.77
CA SER A 291 -4.80 -6.22 10.84
C SER A 291 -4.55 -7.46 11.72
N THR A 292 -3.45 -8.16 11.47
CA THR A 292 -3.03 -9.31 12.29
C THR A 292 -2.82 -8.91 13.75
N ALA A 293 -2.12 -7.80 14.00
CA ALA A 293 -1.82 -7.32 15.34
C ALA A 293 -3.10 -6.89 16.12
N ARG A 294 -4.13 -6.43 15.44
CA ARG A 294 -5.43 -6.04 16.02
C ARG A 294 -6.44 -7.17 16.06
N GLY A 295 -6.17 -8.30 15.41
CA GLY A 295 -7.05 -9.45 15.35
C GLY A 295 -8.37 -9.17 14.63
N LEU A 296 -8.30 -8.44 13.50
CA LEU A 296 -9.48 -8.14 12.71
C LEU A 296 -10.13 -9.43 12.18
N THR A 297 -11.45 -9.45 12.14
CA THR A 297 -12.23 -10.56 11.58
C THR A 297 -12.14 -10.60 10.05
N LEU A 298 -12.54 -11.73 9.46
CA LEU A 298 -12.59 -11.92 8.00
C LEU A 298 -13.35 -10.77 7.30
N THR A 299 -14.53 -10.40 7.81
CA THR A 299 -15.36 -9.34 7.23
C THR A 299 -14.72 -7.96 7.37
N GLU A 300 -14.10 -7.67 8.50
CA GLU A 300 -13.35 -6.42 8.72
C GLU A 300 -12.13 -6.34 7.82
N ASN A 301 -11.42 -7.45 7.63
CA ASN A 301 -10.30 -7.53 6.69
C ASN A 301 -10.76 -7.30 5.25
N ALA A 302 -11.79 -7.98 4.79
CA ALA A 302 -12.34 -7.80 3.45
C ALA A 302 -12.73 -6.34 3.19
N HIS A 303 -13.40 -5.69 4.14
CA HIS A 303 -13.80 -4.29 4.07
C HIS A 303 -12.59 -3.33 4.06
N LEU A 304 -11.65 -3.52 5.00
CA LEU A 304 -10.44 -2.68 5.10
C LEU A 304 -9.62 -2.70 3.80
N PHE A 305 -9.34 -3.89 3.27
CA PHE A 305 -8.53 -4.02 2.06
C PHE A 305 -9.27 -3.51 0.81
N ALA A 306 -10.60 -3.62 0.76
CA ALA A 306 -11.37 -3.02 -0.33
C ALA A 306 -11.30 -1.48 -0.27
N LEU A 307 -11.57 -0.87 0.88
CA LEU A 307 -11.43 0.58 1.05
C LEU A 307 -10.01 1.06 0.72
N LEU A 308 -8.98 0.38 1.24
CA LEU A 308 -7.59 0.72 1.01
C LEU A 308 -7.24 0.70 -0.49
N ASN A 309 -7.54 -0.40 -1.15
CA ASN A 309 -7.08 -0.64 -2.52
C ASN A 309 -7.91 0.11 -3.56
N VAL A 310 -9.22 0.24 -3.36
CA VAL A 310 -10.10 1.06 -4.20
C VAL A 310 -9.72 2.55 -4.09
N SER A 311 -9.45 3.03 -2.87
CA SER A 311 -8.99 4.42 -2.67
C SER A 311 -7.64 4.68 -3.34
N MET A 312 -6.69 3.76 -3.27
CA MET A 312 -5.41 3.88 -3.96
C MET A 312 -5.58 3.89 -5.49
N ALA A 313 -6.51 3.10 -6.03
CA ALA A 313 -6.79 3.06 -7.46
C ALA A 313 -7.42 4.38 -7.95
N ASP A 314 -8.40 4.90 -7.24
CA ASP A 314 -9.03 6.19 -7.57
C ASP A 314 -8.03 7.35 -7.40
N ALA A 315 -7.18 7.31 -6.39
CA ALA A 315 -6.10 8.29 -6.21
C ALA A 315 -5.09 8.25 -7.37
N ALA A 316 -4.75 7.07 -7.89
CA ALA A 316 -3.90 6.93 -9.07
C ALA A 316 -4.57 7.52 -10.32
N ILE A 317 -5.85 7.27 -10.54
CA ILE A 317 -6.63 7.85 -11.64
C ILE A 317 -6.65 9.38 -11.55
N ALA A 318 -6.98 9.94 -10.38
CA ALA A 318 -6.99 11.39 -10.15
C ALA A 318 -5.58 12.01 -10.32
N CYS A 319 -4.53 11.32 -9.89
CA CYS A 319 -3.15 11.73 -10.10
C CYS A 319 -2.81 11.78 -11.59
N TRP A 320 -3.18 10.75 -12.37
CA TRP A 320 -2.90 10.67 -13.80
C TRP A 320 -3.69 11.69 -14.62
N ASP A 321 -4.93 12.04 -14.22
CA ASP A 321 -5.64 13.19 -14.75
C ASP A 321 -4.79 14.47 -14.66
N GLY A 322 -4.25 14.78 -13.49
CA GLY A 322 -3.35 15.91 -13.30
C GLY A 322 -2.08 15.83 -14.13
N LYS A 323 -1.43 14.66 -14.18
CA LYS A 323 -0.19 14.44 -14.93
C LYS A 323 -0.37 14.75 -16.41
N TYR A 324 -1.36 14.17 -17.06
CA TYR A 324 -1.59 14.33 -18.49
C TYR A 324 -2.36 15.61 -18.85
N ARG A 325 -2.97 16.27 -17.86
CA ARG A 325 -3.51 17.63 -18.02
C ARG A 325 -2.43 18.69 -18.07
N TYR A 326 -1.45 18.62 -17.15
CA TYR A 326 -0.41 19.65 -17.01
C TYR A 326 0.86 19.35 -17.79
N VAL A 327 1.13 18.07 -18.05
CA VAL A 327 2.28 17.60 -18.81
C VAL A 327 3.60 18.21 -18.31
N PHE A 328 3.76 18.37 -16.99
CA PHE A 328 4.87 19.10 -16.40
C PHE A 328 6.20 18.30 -16.49
N TRP A 329 7.29 19.00 -16.77
CA TRP A 329 8.60 18.38 -16.97
C TRP A 329 9.22 17.78 -15.71
N ARG A 330 10.12 16.80 -15.87
CA ARG A 330 10.88 16.18 -14.80
C ARG A 330 12.07 17.03 -14.37
N PRO A 331 12.55 16.92 -13.10
CA PRO A 331 13.74 17.62 -12.61
C PRO A 331 14.96 17.46 -13.51
N ILE A 332 15.24 16.25 -14.00
CA ILE A 332 16.35 16.02 -14.95
C ILE A 332 16.24 16.88 -16.21
N THR A 333 15.03 17.01 -16.73
CA THR A 333 14.79 17.87 -17.90
C THR A 333 14.94 19.34 -17.56
N ALA A 334 14.38 19.75 -16.41
CA ALA A 334 14.40 21.14 -15.96
C ALA A 334 15.82 21.64 -15.66
N ILE A 335 16.61 20.82 -14.95
CA ILE A 335 17.96 21.19 -14.53
C ILE A 335 18.93 21.16 -15.71
N ARG A 336 18.84 20.14 -16.58
CA ARG A 336 19.71 20.04 -17.76
C ARG A 336 19.46 21.12 -18.80
N ALA A 337 18.21 21.52 -18.99
CA ALA A 337 17.86 22.57 -19.94
C ALA A 337 18.06 23.98 -19.38
N GLY A 338 17.86 24.16 -18.07
CA GLY A 338 17.75 25.48 -17.45
C GLY A 338 16.52 26.27 -17.90
N LEU A 339 16.20 27.36 -17.22
CA LEU A 339 15.28 28.38 -17.73
C LEU A 339 15.98 29.33 -18.71
N THR A 340 17.27 29.51 -18.53
CA THR A 340 18.19 30.18 -19.43
C THR A 340 19.42 29.28 -19.65
N PRO A 341 20.22 29.50 -20.71
CA PRO A 341 21.45 28.76 -20.92
C PRO A 341 22.44 28.87 -19.73
N ALA A 342 22.43 29.97 -18.99
CA ALA A 342 23.29 30.19 -17.82
C ALA A 342 22.88 29.33 -16.61
N ASP A 343 21.60 28.89 -16.54
CA ASP A 343 21.08 28.08 -15.44
C ASP A 343 21.18 26.58 -15.75
N ALA A 344 21.59 26.21 -16.94
CA ALA A 344 21.63 24.83 -17.42
C ALA A 344 22.79 24.05 -16.79
N ASP A 345 22.52 22.82 -16.37
CA ASP A 345 23.52 21.83 -15.98
C ASP A 345 23.29 20.53 -16.78
N PRO A 346 23.86 20.42 -18.00
CA PRO A 346 23.66 19.24 -18.83
C PRO A 346 24.21 17.94 -18.22
N ALA A 347 25.12 18.04 -17.25
CA ALA A 347 25.73 16.88 -16.60
C ALA A 347 24.93 16.37 -15.38
N TRP A 348 23.92 17.10 -14.91
CA TRP A 348 23.13 16.71 -13.75
C TRP A 348 22.39 15.38 -13.98
N VAL A 349 22.51 14.46 -13.04
CA VAL A 349 21.86 13.14 -13.08
C VAL A 349 21.17 12.87 -11.75
N PRO A 350 19.89 12.44 -11.76
CA PRO A 350 19.18 12.10 -10.52
C PRO A 350 19.81 10.88 -9.84
N TRP A 351 19.70 10.82 -8.51
CA TRP A 351 20.16 9.68 -7.71
C TRP A 351 19.56 8.36 -8.19
N LEU A 352 18.24 8.33 -8.42
CA LEU A 352 17.54 7.10 -8.78
C LEU A 352 17.87 6.59 -10.21
N ASP A 353 18.42 7.40 -11.12
CA ASP A 353 18.68 6.96 -12.50
C ASP A 353 19.80 5.90 -12.61
N PHE A 354 20.56 5.69 -11.55
CA PHE A 354 21.56 4.62 -11.46
C PHE A 354 20.99 3.28 -10.94
N PHE A 355 19.70 3.24 -10.62
CA PHE A 355 19.03 2.06 -10.09
C PHE A 355 17.87 1.63 -11.00
N PRO A 356 17.45 0.36 -10.94
CA PRO A 356 16.29 -0.12 -11.68
C PRO A 356 15.05 0.76 -11.43
N GLY A 357 14.40 1.19 -12.52
CA GLY A 357 13.24 2.08 -12.47
C GLY A 357 13.54 3.55 -12.75
N GLY A 358 14.69 4.09 -12.34
CA GLY A 358 15.14 5.43 -12.65
C GLY A 358 14.10 6.54 -12.53
N THR A 359 14.24 7.59 -13.36
CA THR A 359 13.19 8.62 -13.54
C THR A 359 12.00 8.01 -14.30
N PRO A 360 10.82 7.88 -13.66
CA PRO A 360 9.68 7.25 -14.30
C PRO A 360 9.21 7.98 -15.56
N ALA A 361 8.92 7.23 -16.62
CA ALA A 361 8.50 7.77 -17.92
C ALA A 361 7.04 8.25 -17.90
N HIS A 362 6.75 9.34 -17.23
CA HIS A 362 5.45 10.04 -17.24
C HIS A 362 5.64 11.46 -16.71
N PRO A 363 4.69 12.39 -16.98
CA PRO A 363 4.76 13.76 -16.47
C PRO A 363 4.98 13.82 -14.97
N GLU A 364 5.68 14.88 -14.52
CA GLU A 364 6.12 14.98 -13.14
C GLU A 364 4.96 15.20 -12.17
N TYR A 365 4.10 16.22 -12.42
CA TYR A 365 3.13 16.75 -11.48
C TYR A 365 1.73 16.16 -11.69
N PRO A 366 1.05 15.75 -10.58
CA PRO A 366 1.53 15.57 -9.22
C PRO A 366 2.30 14.25 -9.00
N SER A 367 2.98 14.07 -7.84
CA SER A 367 3.75 12.85 -7.53
C SER A 367 2.85 11.63 -7.34
N GLY A 368 3.06 10.56 -8.13
CA GLY A 368 2.26 9.33 -8.04
C GLY A 368 2.42 8.61 -6.69
N HIS A 369 3.67 8.42 -6.22
CA HIS A 369 3.94 7.78 -4.93
C HIS A 369 3.29 8.52 -3.77
N SER A 370 3.42 9.85 -3.73
CA SER A 370 2.82 10.66 -2.66
C SER A 370 1.30 10.65 -2.70
N THR A 371 0.68 10.63 -3.90
CA THR A 371 -0.80 10.56 -4.03
C THR A 371 -1.33 9.22 -3.51
N VAL A 372 -0.77 8.11 -3.98
CA VAL A 372 -1.21 6.77 -3.57
C VAL A 372 -0.96 6.55 -2.07
N SER A 373 0.19 7.01 -1.56
CA SER A 373 0.52 6.89 -0.13
C SER A 373 -0.36 7.78 0.75
N GLY A 374 -0.67 9.00 0.32
CA GLY A 374 -1.61 9.87 1.05
C GLY A 374 -3.00 9.26 1.18
N SER A 375 -3.47 8.59 0.12
CA SER A 375 -4.73 7.84 0.14
C SER A 375 -4.68 6.66 1.11
N ALA A 376 -3.66 5.81 1.01
CA ALA A 376 -3.51 4.65 1.85
C ALA A 376 -3.37 5.00 3.34
N ALA A 377 -2.52 5.99 3.64
CA ALA A 377 -2.31 6.49 5.00
C ALA A 377 -3.60 7.01 5.63
N PHE A 378 -4.44 7.72 4.87
CA PHE A 378 -5.74 8.18 5.36
C PHE A 378 -6.65 7.03 5.77
N ILE A 379 -6.80 6.00 4.93
CA ILE A 379 -7.65 4.84 5.24
C ILE A 379 -7.11 4.08 6.47
N LEU A 380 -5.80 3.86 6.55
CA LEU A 380 -5.21 3.16 7.68
C LEU A 380 -5.28 3.98 8.98
N ALA A 381 -5.11 5.30 8.89
CA ALA A 381 -5.29 6.20 10.03
C ALA A 381 -6.74 6.21 10.55
N ALA A 382 -7.72 6.14 9.65
CA ALA A 382 -9.12 6.02 10.03
C ALA A 382 -9.44 4.67 10.71
N ALA A 383 -8.80 3.58 10.27
CA ALA A 383 -9.02 2.23 10.80
C ALA A 383 -8.28 1.97 12.13
N PHE A 384 -7.05 2.45 12.26
CA PHE A 384 -6.15 2.09 13.35
C PHE A 384 -5.77 3.25 14.27
N GLY A 385 -6.04 4.47 13.88
CA GLY A 385 -5.59 5.71 14.53
C GLY A 385 -4.30 6.25 13.92
N GLU A 386 -4.18 7.57 13.76
CA GLU A 386 -3.04 8.24 13.11
C GLU A 386 -1.69 7.86 13.75
N ASN A 387 -1.62 7.82 15.07
CA ASN A 387 -0.40 7.54 15.85
C ASN A 387 -0.22 6.03 16.09
N THR A 388 -0.42 5.21 15.06
CA THR A 388 -0.17 3.77 15.11
C THR A 388 1.24 3.49 14.63
N ALA A 389 2.06 2.86 15.49
CA ALA A 389 3.41 2.44 15.13
C ALA A 389 3.38 1.19 14.25
N PHE A 390 4.23 1.17 13.23
CA PHE A 390 4.40 0.04 12.32
C PHE A 390 5.81 0.01 11.72
N SER A 391 6.13 -1.12 11.09
CA SER A 391 7.37 -1.29 10.34
C SER A 391 7.07 -1.83 8.95
N VAL A 392 7.92 -1.51 7.99
CA VAL A 392 7.75 -1.96 6.61
C VAL A 392 9.09 -2.33 5.99
N THR A 393 9.10 -3.32 5.10
CA THR A 393 10.24 -3.75 4.29
C THR A 393 10.03 -3.36 2.83
N SER A 394 11.12 -3.25 2.08
CA SER A 394 11.12 -2.96 0.65
C SER A 394 11.49 -4.20 -0.16
N GLU A 395 10.97 -4.32 -1.37
CA GLU A 395 11.37 -5.33 -2.35
C GLU A 395 12.61 -4.92 -3.16
N VAL A 396 12.99 -3.64 -3.09
CA VAL A 396 14.11 -3.08 -3.90
C VAL A 396 15.29 -2.63 -3.06
N HIS A 397 15.16 -2.61 -1.73
CA HIS A 397 16.21 -2.23 -0.80
C HIS A 397 16.16 -3.11 0.45
N SER A 398 17.29 -3.60 0.91
CA SER A 398 17.38 -4.36 2.15
C SER A 398 17.16 -3.46 3.36
N GLY A 399 16.55 -4.01 4.39
CA GLY A 399 16.31 -3.32 5.65
C GLY A 399 14.83 -3.10 5.94
N THR A 400 14.58 -2.54 7.10
CA THR A 400 13.24 -2.23 7.62
C THR A 400 13.21 -0.79 8.06
N ARG A 401 12.15 -0.06 7.71
CA ARG A 401 11.89 1.28 8.25
C ARG A 401 10.71 1.23 9.19
N SER A 402 10.80 1.99 10.29
CA SER A 402 9.79 2.01 11.37
C SER A 402 9.29 3.42 11.59
N PHE A 403 7.99 3.56 11.80
CA PHE A 403 7.31 4.84 11.92
C PHE A 403 6.42 4.85 13.17
N ALA A 404 6.29 6.01 13.80
CA ALA A 404 5.38 6.23 14.92
C ALA A 404 3.97 6.61 14.46
N SER A 405 3.84 7.15 13.23
CA SER A 405 2.58 7.59 12.66
C SER A 405 2.54 7.36 11.13
N PHE A 406 1.34 7.40 10.57
CA PHE A 406 1.17 7.35 9.11
C PHE A 406 1.65 8.64 8.44
N SER A 407 1.53 9.78 9.12
CA SER A 407 2.06 11.07 8.64
C SER A 407 3.57 11.07 8.52
N ASP A 408 4.30 10.45 9.46
CA ASP A 408 5.76 10.32 9.39
C ASP A 408 6.18 9.53 8.14
N ALA A 409 5.50 8.42 7.86
CA ALA A 409 5.79 7.61 6.68
C ALA A 409 5.52 8.38 5.38
N THR A 410 4.41 9.11 5.29
CA THR A 410 4.10 9.88 4.07
C THR A 410 5.03 11.07 3.89
N ALA A 411 5.54 11.68 4.97
CA ALA A 411 6.56 12.73 4.93
C ALA A 411 7.88 12.16 4.40
N GLU A 412 8.33 11.01 4.90
CA GLU A 412 9.53 10.33 4.41
C GLU A 412 9.39 9.90 2.93
N ILE A 413 8.20 9.45 2.50
CA ILE A 413 7.96 9.16 1.09
C ILE A 413 8.09 10.41 0.22
N ALA A 414 7.61 11.57 0.67
CA ALA A 414 7.81 12.83 -0.05
C ALA A 414 9.31 13.19 -0.16
N ASP A 415 10.05 13.06 0.94
CA ASP A 415 11.51 13.24 0.98
C ASP A 415 12.22 12.28 0.02
N ALA A 416 11.83 11.01 -0.01
CA ALA A 416 12.38 9.99 -0.89
C ALA A 416 12.30 10.37 -2.38
N ARG A 417 11.24 11.05 -2.79
CA ARG A 417 11.07 11.47 -4.19
C ARG A 417 11.97 12.66 -4.54
N VAL A 418 12.18 13.58 -3.59
CA VAL A 418 13.09 14.72 -3.73
C VAL A 418 14.54 14.25 -3.71
N PHE A 419 14.92 13.45 -2.72
CA PHE A 419 16.27 12.88 -2.60
C PHE A 419 16.62 11.93 -3.75
N GLY A 420 15.60 11.27 -4.29
CA GLY A 420 15.73 10.49 -5.52
C GLY A 420 15.97 11.32 -6.79
N GLY A 421 15.76 12.64 -6.73
CA GLY A 421 15.96 13.56 -7.83
C GLY A 421 14.87 13.55 -8.90
N ILE A 422 13.67 13.06 -8.59
CA ILE A 422 12.66 12.78 -9.61
C ILE A 422 11.33 13.52 -9.44
N HIS A 423 11.13 14.22 -8.31
CA HIS A 423 9.95 15.03 -8.04
C HIS A 423 10.31 16.32 -7.29
N PHE A 424 9.62 17.41 -7.61
CA PHE A 424 9.65 18.66 -6.86
C PHE A 424 8.95 18.51 -5.50
N ARG A 425 9.42 19.22 -4.46
CA ARG A 425 8.87 19.18 -3.10
C ARG A 425 7.37 19.51 -3.09
N THR A 426 6.99 20.62 -3.68
CA THR A 426 5.59 21.06 -3.77
C THR A 426 4.70 20.04 -4.49
N SER A 427 5.24 19.35 -5.51
CA SER A 427 4.53 18.27 -6.18
C SER A 427 4.20 17.12 -5.24
N CYS A 428 5.12 16.73 -4.36
CA CYS A 428 4.91 15.68 -3.38
C CYS A 428 3.90 16.07 -2.31
N LEU A 429 3.99 17.28 -1.77
CA LEU A 429 3.10 17.76 -0.71
C LEU A 429 1.65 17.91 -1.21
N ARG A 430 1.45 18.52 -2.38
CA ARG A 430 0.11 18.65 -2.99
C ARG A 430 -0.46 17.29 -3.37
N ALA A 431 0.37 16.37 -3.83
CA ALA A 431 -0.02 15.01 -4.17
C ALA A 431 -0.51 14.21 -2.95
N ASN A 432 0.15 14.35 -1.81
CA ASN A 432 -0.31 13.74 -0.56
C ASN A 432 -1.71 14.24 -0.18
N ALA A 433 -1.93 15.56 -0.26
CA ALA A 433 -3.23 16.15 0.01
C ALA A 433 -4.32 15.65 -0.97
N LEU A 434 -3.99 15.49 -2.27
CA LEU A 434 -4.89 14.89 -3.26
C LEU A 434 -5.29 13.47 -2.85
N GLY A 435 -4.32 12.63 -2.49
CA GLY A 435 -4.59 11.27 -2.07
C GLY A 435 -5.52 11.18 -0.86
N ARG A 436 -5.30 12.03 0.14
CA ARG A 436 -6.15 12.14 1.34
C ARG A 436 -7.59 12.56 0.98
N ALA A 437 -7.77 13.55 0.11
CA ALA A 437 -9.10 14.00 -0.33
C ALA A 437 -9.86 12.91 -1.08
N VAL A 438 -9.18 12.16 -1.96
CA VAL A 438 -9.77 11.01 -2.66
C VAL A 438 -10.20 9.93 -1.67
N ALA A 439 -9.34 9.56 -0.73
CA ALA A 439 -9.64 8.51 0.25
C ALA A 439 -10.78 8.89 1.20
N ASP A 440 -10.83 10.15 1.62
CA ASP A 440 -11.94 10.69 2.41
C ASP A 440 -13.27 10.59 1.63
N TYR A 441 -13.27 10.95 0.35
CA TYR A 441 -14.44 10.79 -0.51
C TYR A 441 -14.86 9.33 -0.64
N VAL A 442 -13.93 8.42 -0.96
CA VAL A 442 -14.22 6.99 -1.11
C VAL A 442 -14.81 6.41 0.17
N SER A 443 -14.22 6.71 1.33
CA SER A 443 -14.68 6.21 2.63
C SER A 443 -16.09 6.67 2.99
N ARG A 444 -16.51 7.85 2.50
CA ARG A 444 -17.86 8.38 2.73
C ARG A 444 -18.91 7.89 1.73
N HIS A 445 -18.51 7.49 0.53
CA HIS A 445 -19.45 7.20 -0.57
C HIS A 445 -19.53 5.72 -0.94
N ALA A 446 -18.60 4.87 -0.49
CA ALA A 446 -18.60 3.45 -0.82
C ALA A 446 -18.50 2.55 0.40
N MET A 447 -19.06 1.35 0.29
CA MET A 447 -18.91 0.26 1.26
C MET A 447 -19.28 0.66 2.71
N ARG A 448 -20.26 1.54 2.88
CA ARG A 448 -20.70 2.05 4.18
C ARG A 448 -21.44 0.97 4.98
N ALA A 449 -21.32 1.00 6.29
CA ALA A 449 -22.10 0.12 7.16
C ALA A 449 -23.61 0.35 6.99
N HIS A 450 -24.40 -0.71 7.05
CA HIS A 450 -25.85 -0.58 7.06
C HIS A 450 -26.30 0.21 8.30
N GLY A 451 -27.11 1.25 8.10
CA GLY A 451 -27.60 2.14 9.17
C GLY A 451 -26.75 3.38 9.43
N ASP A 452 -25.67 3.58 8.72
CA ASP A 452 -24.92 4.85 8.75
C ASP A 452 -25.65 5.90 7.89
N ASN A 453 -26.44 6.77 8.54
CA ASN A 453 -27.33 7.75 7.89
C ASN A 453 -26.69 9.13 7.68
N ARG A 454 -25.38 9.24 7.54
CA ARG A 454 -24.69 10.53 7.34
C ARG A 454 -24.95 11.20 5.97
N ASP A 455 -25.98 10.75 5.22
CA ASP A 455 -26.29 11.22 3.87
C ASP A 455 -27.13 12.52 3.81
N HIS A 456 -27.46 13.18 4.93
CA HIS A 456 -28.45 14.26 4.93
C HIS A 456 -27.93 15.67 5.22
N GLU A 457 -26.61 15.92 5.29
CA GLU A 457 -26.19 17.25 5.75
C GLU A 457 -25.27 18.07 4.82
N GLN A 458 -24.93 17.67 3.60
CA GLN A 458 -24.02 18.52 2.79
C GLN A 458 -24.11 18.39 1.25
N ASP A 459 -25.30 18.22 0.68
CA ASP A 459 -25.48 18.38 -0.78
C ASP A 459 -26.18 19.71 -1.16
N ASP A 460 -26.32 20.66 -0.24
CA ASP A 460 -26.98 21.97 -0.44
C ASP A 460 -26.06 23.18 -0.17
N GLU A 461 -24.78 23.17 -0.62
CA GLU A 461 -24.00 24.41 -0.76
C GLU A 461 -23.13 24.43 -2.01
#